data_8c9d1fb40b786bce857e48a20dcea33f
#
_entry.id   8c9d1fb40b786bce857e48a20dcea33f
#
_cell.length_a   1.000
_cell.length_b   1.000
_cell.length_c   1.000
_cell.angle_alpha   90.00
_cell.angle_beta   90.00
_cell.angle_gamma   90.00
#
_symmetry.space_group_name_H-M   'P 1'
#
loop_
_entity.id
_entity.type
_entity.pdbx_description
1 polymer ?
#
loop_
_entity_poly.entity_id
_entity_poly.type
_entity_poly.pdbx_seq_one_letter_code
_entity_poly.pdbx_strand_id
1 'polypeptide(L)'
;MSVLHRSIELLEPYDGKLSCTVLRGESARKGADLPDPDLSEIAYNHLLNNQNGYKKVPTFYVINFDDPARSHRCNPINPAFMTDISDAYESAYTIMLNLNKTWVQKQGDFFVESPIILLASIIWYLRIYQGGKYCTFPHAIEFLNKRYEDIFPILTSYPELENYLSPFM
;
A
#
# COMPACT_ATOMS: atom_id res chain seq x y z
N MET A 1 4.80 -31.01 3.25
CA MET A 1 5.01 -30.01 4.33
C MET A 1 5.37 -28.71 3.68
N SER A 2 4.52 -27.72 3.78
CA SER A 2 4.52 -26.50 2.99
C SER A 2 5.74 -25.61 3.33
N VAL A 3 6.56 -25.31 2.34
CA VAL A 3 7.75 -24.45 2.41
C VAL A 3 7.36 -22.94 2.57
N LEU A 4 6.07 -22.62 2.52
CA LEU A 4 5.54 -21.27 2.63
C LEU A 4 5.43 -20.72 4.07
N HIS A 5 5.96 -21.44 5.07
CA HIS A 5 5.82 -21.04 6.48
C HIS A 5 7.11 -20.47 7.08
N ARG A 6 7.96 -19.83 6.28
CA ARG A 6 9.11 -19.09 6.81
C ARG A 6 8.83 -17.60 6.81
N SER A 7 8.70 -17.12 8.02
CA SER A 7 9.01 -15.76 8.51
C SER A 7 8.66 -14.62 7.58
N ILE A 8 7.58 -13.93 7.92
CA ILE A 8 7.37 -12.55 7.53
C ILE A 8 8.48 -11.73 8.20
N GLU A 9 9.67 -11.73 7.64
CA GLU A 9 10.65 -10.70 7.93
C GLU A 9 10.19 -9.44 7.22
N LEU A 10 10.12 -8.37 7.99
CA LEU A 10 9.82 -7.03 7.53
C LEU A 10 10.60 -6.73 6.25
N LEU A 11 9.90 -6.25 5.23
CA LEU A 11 10.48 -5.72 4.01
C LEU A 11 11.59 -4.73 4.37
N GLU A 12 12.85 -5.12 4.18
CA GLU A 12 13.93 -4.14 4.18
C GLU A 12 13.73 -3.19 3.00
N PRO A 13 13.85 -1.87 3.19
CA PRO A 13 13.71 -0.92 2.12
C PRO A 13 14.79 -1.18 1.08
N TYR A 14 14.37 -1.53 -0.12
CA TYR A 14 15.22 -1.49 -1.29
C TYR A 14 15.30 -0.04 -1.73
N ASP A 15 16.53 0.49 -1.91
CA ASP A 15 16.80 1.88 -2.29
C ASP A 15 15.78 2.45 -3.30
N GLY A 16 14.80 3.19 -2.79
CA GLY A 16 14.05 4.21 -3.50
C GLY A 16 13.14 3.79 -4.66
N LYS A 17 12.94 2.50 -4.97
CA LYS A 17 11.96 2.05 -5.97
C LYS A 17 11.28 0.77 -5.53
N LEU A 18 10.01 0.89 -5.13
CA LEU A 18 9.09 -0.24 -5.00
C LEU A 18 8.87 -0.87 -6.38
N SER A 19 9.75 -1.77 -6.79
CA SER A 19 9.50 -2.67 -7.89
C SER A 19 8.75 -3.89 -7.35
N CYS A 20 7.46 -3.75 -7.10
CA CYS A 20 6.58 -4.89 -7.00
C CYS A 20 6.45 -5.49 -8.40
N THR A 21 7.18 -6.54 -8.69
CA THR A 21 6.90 -7.35 -9.87
C THR A 21 5.61 -8.11 -9.61
N VAL A 22 4.48 -7.49 -9.94
CA VAL A 22 3.21 -8.17 -10.03
C VAL A 22 3.26 -8.99 -11.31
N LEU A 23 3.46 -10.29 -11.20
CA LEU A 23 3.20 -11.21 -12.29
C LEU A 23 1.68 -11.20 -12.53
N ARG A 24 1.22 -10.30 -13.41
CA ARG A 24 -0.13 -10.36 -13.95
C ARG A 24 -0.14 -11.50 -14.96
N GLY A 25 -0.80 -12.60 -14.61
CA GLY A 25 -1.25 -13.55 -15.63
C GLY A 25 -2.14 -12.79 -16.62
N GLU A 26 -1.86 -12.92 -17.92
CA GLU A 26 -2.73 -12.37 -18.95
C GLU A 26 -4.13 -12.95 -18.74
N SER A 27 -5.09 -12.06 -18.51
CA SER A 27 -6.51 -12.40 -18.45
C SER A 27 -6.94 -12.92 -19.82
N ALA A 28 -6.88 -14.22 -19.99
CA ALA A 28 -7.59 -14.85 -21.09
C ALA A 28 -9.10 -14.63 -20.88
N ARG A 29 -9.73 -14.14 -21.93
CA ARG A 29 -11.19 -13.99 -22.04
C ARG A 29 -11.87 -15.36 -21.95
N LYS A 30 -11.99 -15.94 -20.79
CA LYS A 30 -12.87 -17.05 -20.37
C LYS A 30 -12.23 -17.82 -19.21
N GLY A 31 -12.69 -17.51 -18.02
CA GLY A 31 -12.26 -18.19 -16.80
C GLY A 31 -10.89 -17.67 -16.35
N ALA A 32 -10.84 -17.14 -15.13
CA ALA A 32 -9.60 -16.72 -14.52
C ALA A 32 -8.69 -17.93 -14.35
N ASP A 33 -7.82 -18.16 -15.33
CA ASP A 33 -6.65 -18.99 -15.10
C ASP A 33 -5.74 -18.19 -14.18
N LEU A 34 -5.66 -18.63 -12.96
CA LEU A 34 -4.64 -18.27 -11.98
C LEU A 34 -3.27 -18.36 -12.65
N PRO A 35 -2.32 -17.47 -12.32
CA PRO A 35 -0.94 -17.73 -12.68
C PRO A 35 -0.62 -19.12 -12.20
N ASP A 36 -0.21 -19.96 -13.15
CA ASP A 36 0.07 -21.37 -12.93
C ASP A 36 0.87 -21.51 -11.61
N PRO A 37 0.38 -22.25 -10.61
CA PRO A 37 1.12 -22.48 -9.37
C PRO A 37 2.56 -22.93 -9.65
N ASP A 38 2.76 -23.61 -10.76
CA ASP A 38 4.05 -24.08 -11.23
C ASP A 38 5.02 -22.91 -11.56
N LEU A 39 4.52 -21.77 -12.06
CA LEU A 39 5.37 -20.63 -12.42
C LEU A 39 5.97 -19.94 -11.20
N SER A 40 5.20 -19.77 -10.14
CA SER A 40 5.69 -19.20 -8.88
C SER A 40 6.65 -20.16 -8.17
N GLU A 41 6.41 -21.47 -8.28
CA GLU A 41 7.27 -22.50 -7.73
C GLU A 41 8.60 -22.60 -8.52
N ILE A 42 8.55 -22.52 -9.85
CA ILE A 42 9.72 -22.45 -10.72
C ILE A 42 10.56 -21.22 -10.37
N ALA A 43 9.94 -20.03 -10.28
CA ALA A 43 10.65 -18.80 -9.95
C ALA A 43 11.30 -18.87 -8.57
N TYR A 44 10.59 -19.41 -7.57
CA TYR A 44 11.13 -19.62 -6.23
C TYR A 44 12.31 -20.58 -6.22
N ASN A 45 12.22 -21.70 -6.94
CA ASN A 45 13.31 -22.68 -7.05
C ASN A 45 14.53 -22.09 -7.76
N HIS A 46 14.34 -21.27 -8.80
CA HIS A 46 15.44 -20.54 -9.45
C HIS A 46 16.17 -19.61 -8.48
N LEU A 47 15.44 -18.92 -7.61
CA LEU A 47 16.03 -18.05 -6.59
C LEU A 47 16.78 -18.84 -5.52
N LEU A 48 16.18 -19.94 -5.01
CA LEU A 48 16.81 -20.80 -4.01
C LEU A 48 18.13 -21.42 -4.50
N ASN A 49 18.15 -21.87 -5.74
CA ASN A 49 19.32 -22.47 -6.35
C ASN A 49 20.36 -21.42 -6.80
N ASN A 50 20.05 -20.14 -6.67
CA ASN A 50 20.89 -19.01 -7.06
C ASN A 50 21.51 -19.16 -8.47
N GLN A 51 20.73 -19.67 -9.42
CA GLN A 51 21.20 -19.94 -10.78
C GLN A 51 21.71 -18.68 -11.50
N ASN A 52 21.26 -17.49 -11.08
CA ASN A 52 21.70 -16.21 -11.62
C ASN A 52 22.94 -15.63 -10.93
N GLY A 53 23.50 -16.33 -9.96
CA GLY A 53 24.75 -15.92 -9.29
C GLY A 53 24.63 -14.64 -8.45
N TYR A 54 23.46 -14.38 -7.86
CA TYR A 54 23.29 -13.22 -6.98
C TYR A 54 24.22 -13.27 -5.78
N LYS A 55 24.86 -12.15 -5.44
CA LYS A 55 25.66 -12.03 -4.21
C LYS A 55 24.80 -12.15 -2.96
N LYS A 56 23.58 -11.63 -2.99
CA LYS A 56 22.54 -11.80 -1.98
C LYS A 56 21.28 -12.27 -2.71
N VAL A 57 20.75 -13.42 -2.31
CA VAL A 57 19.54 -13.97 -2.93
C VAL A 57 18.38 -13.01 -2.66
N PRO A 58 17.65 -12.55 -3.70
CA PRO A 58 16.52 -11.67 -3.53
C PRO A 58 15.39 -12.32 -2.71
N THR A 59 14.69 -11.54 -1.94
CA THR A 59 13.49 -12.00 -1.24
C THR A 59 12.34 -12.13 -2.25
N PHE A 60 11.61 -13.23 -2.17
CA PHE A 60 10.52 -13.52 -3.10
C PHE A 60 9.17 -13.38 -2.37
N TYR A 61 8.30 -12.54 -2.93
CA TYR A 61 6.97 -12.33 -2.40
C TYR A 61 5.92 -12.69 -3.45
N VAL A 62 4.88 -13.39 -3.02
CA VAL A 62 3.72 -13.72 -3.84
C VAL A 62 2.51 -13.02 -3.25
N ILE A 63 1.84 -12.19 -4.03
CA ILE A 63 0.54 -11.62 -3.69
C ILE A 63 -0.51 -12.34 -4.53
N ASN A 64 -1.31 -13.15 -3.85
CA ASN A 64 -2.37 -13.95 -4.47
C ASN A 64 -3.71 -13.55 -3.84
N PHE A 65 -4.57 -12.92 -4.63
CA PHE A 65 -5.90 -12.48 -4.18
C PHE A 65 -6.91 -13.62 -4.16
N ASP A 66 -6.66 -14.70 -4.91
CA ASP A 66 -7.56 -15.85 -5.00
C ASP A 66 -7.34 -16.85 -3.87
N ASP A 67 -6.12 -16.90 -3.31
CA ASP A 67 -5.80 -17.68 -2.12
C ASP A 67 -5.07 -16.82 -1.08
N PRO A 68 -5.79 -16.03 -0.27
CA PRO A 68 -5.19 -15.18 0.75
C PRO A 68 -4.42 -15.95 1.83
N ALA A 69 -4.69 -17.23 2.01
CA ALA A 69 -3.98 -18.08 2.97
C ALA A 69 -2.53 -18.38 2.53
N ARG A 70 -2.29 -18.34 1.22
CA ARG A 70 -0.99 -18.56 0.60
C ARG A 70 -0.34 -17.27 0.11
N SER A 71 -0.96 -16.14 0.35
CA SER A 71 -0.50 -14.83 -0.06
C SER A 71 0.36 -14.17 1.01
N HIS A 72 1.43 -13.51 0.59
CA HIS A 72 2.11 -12.55 1.44
C HIS A 72 1.20 -11.33 1.65
N ARG A 73 1.34 -10.71 2.80
CA ARG A 73 0.60 -9.50 3.15
C ARG A 73 1.53 -8.31 3.05
N CYS A 74 1.07 -7.24 2.43
CA CYS A 74 1.77 -5.97 2.43
C CYS A 74 0.86 -4.88 3.02
N ASN A 75 1.47 -3.92 3.69
CA ASN A 75 0.80 -2.72 4.13
C ASN A 75 1.20 -1.57 3.18
N PRO A 76 0.29 -1.09 2.29
CA PRO A 76 0.63 -0.06 1.32
C PRO A 76 0.92 1.30 1.96
N ILE A 77 0.50 1.50 3.21
CA ILE A 77 0.73 2.71 3.99
C ILE A 77 1.61 2.41 5.22
N ASN A 78 2.68 1.63 5.03
CA ASN A 78 3.55 1.28 6.14
C ASN A 78 4.27 2.52 6.71
N PRO A 79 4.11 2.81 8.02
CA PRO A 79 4.69 4.00 8.66
C PRO A 79 6.22 4.08 8.59
N ALA A 80 6.89 2.96 8.41
CA ALA A 80 8.36 2.91 8.32
C ALA A 80 8.92 3.61 7.07
N PHE A 81 8.09 3.77 6.03
CA PHE A 81 8.47 4.42 4.77
C PHE A 81 7.97 5.86 4.63
N MET A 82 7.36 6.40 5.68
CA MET A 82 6.84 7.76 5.70
C MET A 82 7.70 8.62 6.62
N THR A 83 8.39 9.59 6.03
CA THR A 83 9.26 10.53 6.73
C THR A 83 8.55 11.85 7.01
N ASP A 84 7.70 12.28 6.10
CA ASP A 84 6.90 13.50 6.20
C ASP A 84 5.49 13.34 5.62
N ILE A 85 4.68 14.40 5.70
CA ILE A 85 3.29 14.39 5.24
C ILE A 85 3.16 14.21 3.72
N SER A 86 4.19 14.55 2.95
CA SER A 86 4.20 14.38 1.49
C SER A 86 4.18 12.91 1.10
N ASP A 87 4.84 12.04 1.88
CA ASP A 87 4.80 10.59 1.66
C ASP A 87 3.39 10.03 1.86
N ALA A 88 2.66 10.57 2.85
CA ALA A 88 1.27 10.21 3.07
C ALA A 88 0.37 10.71 1.92
N TYR A 89 0.65 11.92 1.40
CA TYR A 89 -0.05 12.45 0.24
C TYR A 89 0.18 11.60 -1.01
N GLU A 90 1.42 11.25 -1.32
CA GLU A 90 1.73 10.40 -2.48
C GLU A 90 1.04 9.03 -2.39
N SER A 91 1.00 8.46 -1.19
CA SER A 91 0.28 7.21 -0.93
C SER A 91 -1.22 7.36 -1.17
N ALA A 92 -1.84 8.40 -0.62
CA ALA A 92 -3.25 8.71 -0.80
C ALA A 92 -3.57 8.99 -2.28
N TYR A 93 -2.77 9.81 -2.94
CA TYR A 93 -2.88 10.14 -4.35
C TYR A 93 -2.86 8.89 -5.22
N THR A 94 -1.87 8.02 -5.02
CA THR A 94 -1.75 6.77 -5.76
C THR A 94 -2.95 5.86 -5.56
N ILE A 95 -3.44 5.72 -4.32
CA ILE A 95 -4.62 4.90 -4.00
C ILE A 95 -5.86 5.47 -4.70
N MET A 96 -6.11 6.76 -4.54
CA MET A 96 -7.32 7.41 -5.05
C MET A 96 -7.38 7.43 -6.58
N LEU A 97 -6.26 7.70 -7.26
CA LEU A 97 -6.20 7.65 -8.73
C LEU A 97 -6.37 6.24 -9.29
N ASN A 98 -5.89 5.22 -8.57
CA ASN A 98 -6.11 3.84 -9.00
C ASN A 98 -7.56 3.38 -8.81
N LEU A 99 -8.25 3.92 -7.79
CA LEU A 99 -9.68 3.67 -7.59
C LEU A 99 -10.53 4.38 -8.64
N ASN A 100 -10.12 5.57 -9.08
CA ASN A 100 -10.85 6.33 -10.09
C ASN A 100 -9.90 6.92 -11.14
N LYS A 101 -9.69 6.17 -12.21
CA LYS A 101 -8.78 6.54 -13.31
C LYS A 101 -9.16 7.84 -14.04
N THR A 102 -10.42 8.26 -13.97
CA THR A 102 -10.88 9.52 -14.60
C THR A 102 -10.32 10.75 -13.89
N TRP A 103 -9.90 10.61 -12.64
CA TRP A 103 -9.32 11.70 -11.86
C TRP A 103 -7.93 12.10 -12.35
N VAL A 104 -7.23 11.21 -13.03
CA VAL A 104 -5.91 11.52 -13.63
C VAL A 104 -5.99 12.71 -14.58
N GLN A 105 -7.13 12.88 -15.29
CA GLN A 105 -7.33 13.99 -16.23
C GLN A 105 -7.82 15.28 -15.55
N LYS A 106 -8.13 15.23 -14.27
CA LYS A 106 -8.70 16.33 -13.48
C LYS A 106 -7.80 16.75 -12.33
N GLN A 107 -6.49 16.58 -12.49
CA GLN A 107 -5.51 17.01 -11.48
C GLN A 107 -5.64 18.51 -11.24
N GLY A 108 -5.62 18.92 -9.98
CA GLY A 108 -5.82 20.30 -9.56
C GLY A 108 -7.29 20.73 -9.41
N ASP A 109 -8.26 19.86 -9.74
CA ASP A 109 -9.66 20.08 -9.44
C ASP A 109 -9.91 19.91 -7.93
N PHE A 110 -10.59 20.88 -7.32
CA PHE A 110 -10.91 20.84 -5.89
C PHE A 110 -11.60 19.55 -5.45
N PHE A 111 -12.51 19.02 -6.28
CA PHE A 111 -13.26 17.79 -5.97
C PHE A 111 -12.41 16.53 -6.07
N VAL A 112 -11.25 16.60 -6.71
CA VAL A 112 -10.26 15.53 -6.78
C VAL A 112 -9.25 15.67 -5.64
N GLU A 113 -8.77 16.88 -5.40
CA GLU A 113 -7.72 17.14 -4.41
C GLU A 113 -8.22 17.01 -2.96
N SER A 114 -9.45 17.47 -2.66
CA SER A 114 -9.93 17.44 -1.28
C SER A 114 -10.08 16.04 -0.68
N PRO A 115 -10.60 15.01 -1.37
CA PRO A 115 -10.60 13.65 -0.82
C PRO A 115 -9.20 13.06 -0.68
N ILE A 116 -8.26 13.41 -1.57
CA ILE A 116 -6.87 12.97 -1.49
C ILE A 116 -6.22 13.54 -0.23
N ILE A 117 -6.40 14.84 0.01
CA ILE A 117 -5.85 15.51 1.19
C ILE A 117 -6.46 14.98 2.48
N LEU A 118 -7.76 14.70 2.50
CA LEU A 118 -8.40 14.08 3.66
C LEU A 118 -7.79 12.70 3.94
N LEU A 119 -7.66 11.85 2.93
CA LEU A 119 -7.05 10.54 3.09
C LEU A 119 -5.59 10.64 3.53
N ALA A 120 -4.81 11.55 2.94
CA ALA A 120 -3.43 11.83 3.32
C ALA A 120 -3.32 12.26 4.79
N SER A 121 -4.22 13.13 5.23
CA SER A 121 -4.28 13.60 6.62
C SER A 121 -4.59 12.47 7.60
N ILE A 122 -5.50 11.57 7.22
CA ILE A 122 -5.82 10.37 8.03
C ILE A 122 -4.60 9.43 8.08
N ILE A 123 -3.96 9.17 6.95
CA ILE A 123 -2.76 8.31 6.90
C ILE A 123 -1.65 8.91 7.77
N TRP A 124 -1.39 10.22 7.66
CA TRP A 124 -0.38 10.89 8.46
C TRP A 124 -0.74 10.89 9.95
N TYR A 125 -2.00 11.15 10.30
CA TYR A 125 -2.46 11.01 11.68
C TYR A 125 -2.18 9.62 12.24
N LEU A 126 -2.55 8.56 11.51
CA LEU A 126 -2.30 7.18 11.92
C LEU A 126 -0.79 6.86 12.00
N ARG A 127 0.03 7.53 11.17
CA ARG A 127 1.50 7.42 11.21
C ARG A 127 2.09 7.94 12.51
N ILE A 128 1.60 9.10 12.99
CA ILE A 128 2.10 9.72 14.22
C ILE A 128 1.43 9.16 15.48
N TYR A 129 0.20 8.72 15.38
CA TYR A 129 -0.55 8.18 16.51
C TYR A 129 0.05 6.87 17.01
N GLN A 130 0.42 6.83 18.28
CA GLN A 130 1.03 5.67 18.95
C GLN A 130 2.18 5.01 18.16
N GLY A 131 3.03 5.82 17.53
CA GLY A 131 4.19 5.34 16.77
C GLY A 131 3.84 4.57 15.51
N GLY A 132 2.67 4.81 14.93
CA GLY A 132 2.24 4.19 13.68
C GLY A 132 1.64 2.78 13.82
N LYS A 133 1.38 2.33 15.04
CA LYS A 133 0.81 0.99 15.31
C LYS A 133 -0.46 0.71 14.51
N TYR A 134 -1.29 1.71 14.28
CA TYR A 134 -2.55 1.61 13.57
C TYR A 134 -2.48 2.14 12.13
N CYS A 135 -1.29 2.46 11.64
CA CYS A 135 -1.12 2.93 10.27
C CYS A 135 -1.23 1.78 9.28
N THR A 136 -2.46 1.31 9.08
CA THR A 136 -2.82 0.26 8.13
C THR A 136 -4.06 0.68 7.35
N PHE A 137 -4.19 0.17 6.13
CA PHE A 137 -5.30 0.54 5.25
C PHE A 137 -6.70 0.26 5.85
N PRO A 138 -6.94 -0.89 6.52
CA PRO A 138 -8.22 -1.11 7.20
C PRO A 138 -8.56 -0.04 8.25
N HIS A 139 -7.58 0.42 9.04
CA HIS A 139 -7.82 1.47 10.02
C HIS A 139 -8.10 2.83 9.36
N ALA A 140 -7.41 3.13 8.24
CA ALA A 140 -7.69 4.35 7.47
C ALA A 140 -9.13 4.35 6.93
N ILE A 141 -9.60 3.21 6.40
CA ILE A 141 -10.99 3.06 5.94
C ILE A 141 -11.98 3.17 7.11
N GLU A 142 -11.68 2.55 8.24
CA GLU A 142 -12.53 2.66 9.43
C GLU A 142 -12.64 4.11 9.91
N PHE A 143 -11.54 4.87 9.85
CA PHE A 143 -11.52 6.28 10.19
C PHE A 143 -12.37 7.10 9.21
N LEU A 144 -12.26 6.87 7.90
CA LEU A 144 -13.07 7.49 6.86
C LEU A 144 -14.58 7.24 7.01
N ASN A 145 -14.98 6.11 7.60
CA ASN A 145 -16.37 5.78 7.85
C ASN A 145 -16.99 6.50 9.06
N LYS A 146 -16.20 7.28 9.81
CA LYS A 146 -16.71 8.13 10.88
C LYS A 146 -17.34 9.40 10.28
N ARG A 147 -18.16 10.08 11.08
CA ARG A 147 -18.74 11.36 10.67
C ARG A 147 -17.65 12.44 10.64
N TYR A 148 -17.77 13.36 9.71
CA TYR A 148 -16.83 14.48 9.61
C TYR A 148 -16.72 15.29 10.91
N GLU A 149 -17.84 15.46 11.63
CA GLU A 149 -17.89 16.11 12.94
C GLU A 149 -17.00 15.44 13.98
N ASP A 150 -16.76 14.15 13.86
CA ASP A 150 -15.89 13.37 14.75
C ASP A 150 -14.42 13.35 14.25
N ILE A 151 -14.22 13.38 12.92
CA ILE A 151 -12.90 13.27 12.28
C ILE A 151 -12.12 14.59 12.39
N PHE A 152 -12.73 15.71 11.99
CA PHE A 152 -12.03 16.99 11.90
C PHE A 152 -11.45 17.48 13.23
N PRO A 153 -12.15 17.42 14.37
CA PRO A 153 -11.56 17.83 15.65
C PRO A 153 -10.33 17.00 16.04
N ILE A 154 -10.30 15.73 15.64
CA ILE A 154 -9.14 14.85 15.91
C ILE A 154 -7.97 15.26 15.04
N LEU A 155 -8.17 15.44 13.73
CA LEU A 155 -7.12 15.81 12.79
C LEU A 155 -6.56 17.20 13.09
N THR A 156 -7.43 18.18 13.36
CA THR A 156 -7.02 19.56 13.65
C THR A 156 -6.41 19.76 15.03
N SER A 157 -6.48 18.75 15.91
CA SER A 157 -5.72 18.77 17.17
C SER A 157 -4.19 18.74 16.97
N TYR A 158 -3.74 18.40 15.76
CA TYR A 158 -2.34 18.45 15.36
C TYR A 158 -2.10 19.65 14.45
N PRO A 159 -1.27 20.64 14.86
CA PRO A 159 -1.07 21.89 14.10
C PRO A 159 -0.61 21.68 12.65
N GLU A 160 0.16 20.63 12.41
CA GLU A 160 0.62 20.26 11.09
C GLU A 160 -0.54 19.86 10.16
N LEU A 161 -1.50 19.09 10.68
CA LEU A 161 -2.68 18.66 9.94
C LEU A 161 -3.73 19.77 9.84
N GLU A 162 -3.86 20.62 10.85
CA GLU A 162 -4.74 21.80 10.80
C GLU A 162 -4.35 22.71 9.63
N ASN A 163 -3.07 23.04 9.51
CA ASN A 163 -2.57 23.86 8.40
C ASN A 163 -2.81 23.19 7.03
N TYR A 164 -2.68 21.88 6.96
CA TYR A 164 -2.83 21.11 5.73
C TYR A 164 -4.28 20.99 5.28
N LEU A 165 -5.22 20.93 6.23
CA LEU A 165 -6.65 20.81 5.98
C LEU A 165 -7.35 22.16 5.84
N SER A 166 -6.79 23.24 6.36
CA SER A 166 -7.43 24.56 6.41
C SER A 166 -8.01 25.06 5.07
N PRO A 167 -7.40 24.79 3.89
CA PRO A 167 -7.98 25.20 2.60
C PRO A 167 -9.27 24.45 2.23
N PHE A 168 -9.59 23.36 2.91
CA PHE A 168 -10.69 22.43 2.59
C PHE A 168 -11.78 22.40 3.65
N MET A 169 -11.62 23.14 4.73
CA MET A 169 -12.62 23.35 5.79
C MET A 169 -13.41 24.64 5.54
#